data_dfe975001ad1aba6bf8abdd97ee768e2
#
_entry.id   dfe975001ad1aba6bf8abdd97ee768e2
#
_cell.length_a   1.000
_cell.length_b   1.000
_cell.length_c   1.000
_cell.angle_alpha   90.00
_cell.angle_beta   90.00
_cell.angle_gamma   90.00
#
_symmetry.space_group_name_H-M   'P 1'
#
loop_
_entity.id
_entity.type
_entity.pdbx_description
1 polymer ?
#
loop_
_entity_poly.entity_id
_entity_poly.type
_entity_poly.pdbx_seq_one_letter_code
_entity_poly.pdbx_strand_id
1 'polypeptide(L)'
;AMNQAVSHVTGDYILFLNCGDFFYDNEVLTHTAQFMEQHPAKLQGIYYGDTYSAKTETKISSPPRITGFVCYRNIPCHQSCFYAADLCRQKPYEPKYKIRADYEHFLWCYYRAKAPMQYLGLTVSSYEGGGYSETKENLKRSAAEHKEITAKYMNPGELFRYRAVMALTFAPLRTALAESKHFSAMYQKLMSKAYGRKQEK
;
A
#
# COMPACT_ATOMS: atom_id res chain seq x y z
N ALA A 1 -8.13 7.50 -16.45
CA ALA A 1 -7.64 8.68 -15.74
C ALA A 1 -6.14 8.57 -15.44
N MET A 2 -5.63 7.59 -14.59
CA MET A 2 -4.21 7.53 -14.16
C MET A 2 -3.23 7.45 -15.34
N ASN A 3 -3.43 6.54 -16.31
CA ASN A 3 -2.57 6.44 -17.49
C ASN A 3 -2.54 7.72 -18.33
N GLN A 4 -3.65 8.44 -18.38
CA GLN A 4 -3.73 9.74 -19.05
C GLN A 4 -2.92 10.80 -18.29
N ALA A 5 -3.01 10.82 -16.95
CA ALA A 5 -2.22 11.73 -16.13
C ALA A 5 -0.72 11.51 -16.30
N VAL A 6 -0.28 10.24 -16.37
CA VAL A 6 1.15 9.91 -16.56
C VAL A 6 1.74 10.55 -17.83
N SER A 7 0.98 10.66 -18.91
CA SER A 7 1.46 11.27 -20.16
C SER A 7 1.75 12.77 -20.06
N HIS A 8 1.24 13.44 -19.04
CA HIS A 8 1.44 14.87 -18.78
C HIS A 8 2.46 15.18 -17.67
N VAL A 9 3.00 14.14 -17.02
CA VAL A 9 3.95 14.31 -15.93
C VAL A 9 5.31 14.74 -16.45
N THR A 10 5.84 15.83 -15.90
CA THR A 10 7.20 16.35 -16.19
C THR A 10 8.18 16.12 -15.02
N GLY A 11 7.67 15.83 -13.82
CA GLY A 11 8.48 15.57 -12.63
C GLY A 11 9.06 14.16 -12.60
N ASP A 12 10.01 13.95 -11.68
CA ASP A 12 10.72 12.68 -11.49
C ASP A 12 9.89 11.63 -10.75
N TYR A 13 8.96 12.07 -9.90
CA TYR A 13 8.08 11.23 -9.09
C TYR A 13 6.62 11.60 -9.27
N ILE A 14 5.76 10.59 -9.15
CA ILE A 14 4.30 10.71 -9.23
C ILE A 14 3.69 10.17 -7.95
N LEU A 15 2.77 10.93 -7.38
CA LEU A 15 1.86 10.48 -6.34
C LEU A 15 0.43 10.72 -6.82
N PHE A 16 -0.46 9.75 -6.60
CA PHE A 16 -1.87 9.87 -6.94
C PHE A 16 -2.71 10.05 -5.67
N LEU A 17 -3.31 11.19 -5.52
CA LEU A 17 -4.35 11.44 -4.53
C LEU A 17 -5.73 11.35 -5.21
N ASN A 18 -6.63 10.54 -4.64
CA ASN A 18 -8.00 10.48 -5.12
C ASN A 18 -8.81 11.68 -4.60
N CYS A 19 -10.01 11.86 -5.16
CA CYS A 19 -10.94 12.86 -4.66
C CYS A 19 -11.29 12.59 -3.19
N GLY A 20 -11.12 13.58 -2.32
CA GLY A 20 -11.31 13.47 -0.87
C GLY A 20 -10.07 13.08 -0.08
N ASP A 21 -8.98 12.68 -0.74
CA ASP A 21 -7.71 12.39 -0.07
C ASP A 21 -6.83 13.64 -0.04
N PHE A 22 -6.06 13.79 1.04
CA PHE A 22 -5.18 14.95 1.25
C PHE A 22 -3.80 14.48 1.71
N PHE A 23 -2.79 15.35 1.59
CA PHE A 23 -1.58 15.19 2.39
C PHE A 23 -1.93 15.25 3.87
N TYR A 24 -1.26 14.43 4.67
CA TYR A 24 -1.54 14.34 6.10
C TYR A 24 -1.34 15.67 6.82
N ASP A 25 -0.30 16.41 6.44
CA ASP A 25 -0.03 17.78 6.90
C ASP A 25 0.69 18.60 5.81
N ASN A 26 1.00 19.84 6.12
CA ASN A 26 1.62 20.78 5.18
C ASN A 26 3.13 20.50 4.96
N GLU A 27 3.77 19.70 5.82
CA GLU A 27 5.22 19.42 5.78
C GLU A 27 5.55 18.12 5.05
N VAL A 28 4.55 17.32 4.65
CA VAL A 28 4.75 16.01 4.01
C VAL A 28 5.70 16.11 2.82
N LEU A 29 5.51 17.08 1.92
CA LEU A 29 6.37 17.22 0.73
C LEU A 29 7.78 17.67 1.10
N THR A 30 7.92 18.58 2.05
CA THR A 30 9.22 19.05 2.55
C THR A 30 10.02 17.89 3.15
N HIS A 31 9.42 17.14 4.06
CA HIS A 31 10.07 15.99 4.70
C HIS A 31 10.38 14.88 3.70
N THR A 32 9.48 14.63 2.74
CA THR A 32 9.70 13.65 1.67
C THR A 32 10.89 14.05 0.80
N ALA A 33 10.98 15.32 0.37
CA ALA A 33 12.09 15.80 -0.44
C ALA A 33 13.42 15.69 0.31
N GLN A 34 13.47 16.12 1.56
CA GLN A 34 14.67 15.99 2.42
C GLN A 34 15.10 14.53 2.58
N PHE A 35 14.14 13.61 2.77
CA PHE A 35 14.45 12.19 2.86
C PHE A 35 15.02 11.65 1.54
N MET A 36 14.44 12.02 0.40
CA MET A 36 14.90 11.60 -0.93
C MET A 36 16.32 12.11 -1.22
N GLU A 37 16.66 13.33 -0.82
CA GLU A 37 18.00 13.90 -0.95
C GLU A 37 19.05 13.14 -0.13
N GLN A 38 18.68 12.76 1.10
CA GLN A 38 19.57 12.01 2.00
C GLN A 38 19.67 10.52 1.63
N HIS A 39 18.67 9.98 0.99
CA HIS A 39 18.57 8.56 0.62
C HIS A 39 18.21 8.43 -0.86
N PRO A 40 19.08 8.85 -1.78
CA PRO A 40 18.78 8.80 -3.20
C PRO A 40 18.60 7.34 -3.64
N ALA A 41 17.33 6.91 -3.80
CA ALA A 41 17.06 5.72 -4.57
C ALA A 41 17.53 6.02 -6.00
N LYS A 42 18.30 5.11 -6.62
CA LYS A 42 18.52 5.18 -8.06
C LYS A 42 17.18 5.53 -8.71
N LEU A 43 17.15 6.44 -9.67
CA LEU A 43 16.00 7.12 -10.31
C LEU A 43 14.74 6.28 -10.67
N GLN A 44 14.66 5.01 -10.29
CA GLN A 44 13.57 4.07 -10.60
C GLN A 44 12.97 3.43 -9.34
N GLY A 45 12.96 4.14 -8.22
CA GLY A 45 12.46 3.64 -6.94
C GLY A 45 11.02 4.05 -6.63
N ILE A 46 10.51 3.44 -5.55
CA ILE A 46 9.26 3.84 -4.91
C ILE A 46 9.59 4.25 -3.49
N TYR A 47 9.23 5.48 -3.11
CA TYR A 47 9.20 5.90 -1.72
C TYR A 47 7.79 5.81 -1.20
N TYR A 48 7.59 5.24 -0.01
CA TYR A 48 6.27 5.04 0.55
C TYR A 48 6.23 5.30 2.05
N GLY A 49 5.09 5.75 2.53
CA GLY A 49 4.88 6.03 3.93
C GLY A 49 3.59 5.43 4.48
N ASP A 50 3.22 5.89 5.66
CA ASP A 50 1.98 5.51 6.34
C ASP A 50 0.79 6.31 5.77
N THR A 51 -0.41 5.83 6.03
CA THR A 51 -1.66 6.50 5.68
C THR A 51 -2.48 6.72 6.94
N TYR A 52 -3.09 7.87 7.10
CA TYR A 52 -4.10 8.11 8.12
C TYR A 52 -5.49 7.83 7.55
N SER A 53 -6.29 7.06 8.25
CA SER A 53 -7.69 6.83 7.89
C SER A 53 -8.58 7.81 8.65
N ALA A 54 -9.15 8.78 7.97
CA ALA A 54 -10.10 9.73 8.58
C ALA A 54 -11.38 9.03 9.06
N LYS A 55 -11.81 7.98 8.35
CA LYS A 55 -13.01 7.19 8.71
C LYS A 55 -12.89 6.46 10.05
N THR A 56 -11.71 5.94 10.37
CA THR A 56 -11.46 5.18 11.61
C THR A 56 -10.62 5.95 12.61
N GLU A 57 -10.17 7.16 12.24
CA GLU A 57 -9.27 8.01 13.03
C GLU A 57 -8.01 7.28 13.48
N THR A 58 -7.47 6.40 12.62
CA THR A 58 -6.32 5.58 12.94
C THR A 58 -5.23 5.66 11.87
N LYS A 59 -4.00 5.51 12.31
CA LYS A 59 -2.85 5.39 11.41
C LYS A 59 -2.75 3.96 10.87
N ILE A 60 -2.74 3.81 9.55
CA ILE A 60 -2.46 2.57 8.83
C ILE A 60 -0.96 2.55 8.55
N SER A 61 -0.21 1.83 9.36
CA SER A 61 1.23 1.75 9.22
C SER A 61 1.64 0.83 8.09
N SER A 62 2.52 1.31 7.23
CA SER A 62 3.17 0.53 6.19
C SER A 62 4.34 -0.28 6.77
N PRO A 63 4.63 -1.47 6.24
CA PRO A 63 5.78 -2.24 6.68
C PRO A 63 7.07 -1.51 6.29
N PRO A 64 8.10 -1.48 7.18
CA PRO A 64 9.35 -0.77 6.88
C PRO A 64 10.16 -1.44 5.75
N ARG A 65 9.81 -2.65 5.36
CA ARG A 65 10.42 -3.39 4.26
C ARG A 65 9.37 -4.13 3.45
N ILE A 66 9.39 -3.94 2.14
CA ILE A 66 8.54 -4.72 1.22
C ILE A 66 9.17 -6.10 1.00
N THR A 67 8.36 -7.12 1.17
CA THR A 67 8.71 -8.53 0.93
C THR A 67 7.64 -9.19 0.05
N GLY A 68 7.91 -10.35 -0.52
CA GLY A 68 6.91 -11.10 -1.28
C GLY A 68 5.65 -11.41 -0.45
N PHE A 69 5.79 -11.63 0.87
CA PHE A 69 4.62 -11.81 1.74
C PHE A 69 3.81 -10.53 1.93
N VAL A 70 4.47 -9.37 2.04
CA VAL A 70 3.79 -8.06 2.04
C VAL A 70 3.04 -7.87 0.73
N CYS A 71 3.68 -8.12 -0.41
CA CYS A 71 3.04 -8.07 -1.72
C CYS A 71 1.82 -9.00 -1.82
N TYR A 72 1.89 -10.21 -1.23
CA TYR A 72 0.75 -11.13 -1.21
C TYR A 72 -0.38 -10.65 -0.32
N ARG A 73 -0.07 -10.13 0.87
CA ARG A 73 -1.09 -9.75 1.87
C ARG A 73 -1.75 -8.42 1.53
N ASN A 74 -0.98 -7.37 1.43
CA ASN A 74 -1.40 -6.01 1.08
C ASN A 74 -0.18 -5.11 0.90
N ILE A 75 -0.24 -4.23 -0.08
CA ILE A 75 0.78 -3.21 -0.34
C ILE A 75 0.51 -1.94 0.46
N PRO A 76 1.48 -1.01 0.60
CA PRO A 76 1.21 0.34 1.07
C PRO A 76 0.09 1.00 0.24
N CYS A 77 -0.71 1.86 0.87
CA CYS A 77 -1.74 2.60 0.14
C CYS A 77 -1.11 3.43 -0.98
N HIS A 78 -1.69 3.38 -2.18
CA HIS A 78 -1.12 4.07 -3.33
C HIS A 78 -1.07 5.59 -3.14
N GLN A 79 -1.98 6.16 -2.34
CA GLN A 79 -1.98 7.58 -1.96
C GLN A 79 -0.79 7.98 -1.07
N SER A 80 -0.06 6.99 -0.54
CA SER A 80 1.17 7.20 0.24
C SER A 80 2.41 6.68 -0.47
N CYS A 81 2.36 6.48 -1.80
CA CYS A 81 3.46 5.98 -2.60
C CYS A 81 3.88 6.98 -3.68
N PHE A 82 5.13 7.44 -3.62
CA PHE A 82 5.78 8.23 -4.66
C PHE A 82 6.50 7.28 -5.61
N TYR A 83 5.96 7.11 -6.80
CA TYR A 83 6.54 6.27 -7.85
C TYR A 83 7.50 7.08 -8.71
N ALA A 84 8.69 6.58 -9.01
CA ALA A 84 9.48 7.16 -10.08
C ALA A 84 8.64 7.20 -11.37
N ALA A 85 8.61 8.34 -12.04
CA ALA A 85 7.75 8.57 -13.20
C ALA A 85 8.01 7.56 -14.32
N ASP A 86 9.27 7.11 -14.47
CA ASP A 86 9.65 6.13 -15.46
C ASP A 86 9.05 4.75 -15.22
N LEU A 87 8.80 4.34 -13.97
CA LEU A 87 8.08 3.09 -13.70
C LEU A 87 6.65 3.13 -14.27
N CYS A 88 5.96 4.26 -14.08
CA CYS A 88 4.61 4.44 -14.60
C CYS A 88 4.58 4.56 -16.14
N ARG A 89 5.62 5.11 -16.75
CA ARG A 89 5.77 5.18 -18.22
C ARG A 89 6.09 3.82 -18.82
N GLN A 90 6.98 3.03 -18.20
CA GLN A 90 7.37 1.70 -18.66
C GLN A 90 6.21 0.70 -18.62
N LYS A 91 5.37 0.80 -17.60
CA LYS A 91 4.26 -0.13 -17.40
C LYS A 91 2.99 0.65 -17.02
N PRO A 92 2.14 0.97 -17.97
CA PRO A 92 0.84 1.57 -17.70
C PRO A 92 -0.04 0.67 -16.82
N TYR A 93 -0.93 1.30 -16.05
CA TYR A 93 -1.94 0.58 -15.29
C TYR A 93 -2.85 -0.23 -16.22
N GLU A 94 -3.11 -1.49 -15.86
CA GLU A 94 -3.92 -2.42 -16.66
C GLU A 94 -5.42 -2.09 -16.54
N PRO A 95 -6.10 -1.63 -17.63
CA PRO A 95 -7.50 -1.21 -17.54
C PRO A 95 -8.49 -2.34 -17.22
N LYS A 96 -8.08 -3.59 -17.37
CA LYS A 96 -8.90 -4.75 -17.03
C LYS A 96 -9.14 -4.86 -15.52
N TYR A 97 -8.19 -4.45 -14.69
CA TYR A 97 -8.32 -4.41 -13.24
C TYR A 97 -9.02 -3.11 -12.82
N LYS A 98 -10.26 -3.23 -12.37
CA LYS A 98 -11.08 -2.05 -12.03
C LYS A 98 -10.87 -1.57 -10.61
N ILE A 99 -10.43 -2.48 -9.73
CA ILE A 99 -10.24 -2.22 -8.30
C ILE A 99 -8.75 -2.24 -7.93
N ARG A 100 -7.97 -3.16 -8.52
CA ARG A 100 -6.59 -3.43 -8.11
C ARG A 100 -5.55 -3.16 -9.18
N ALA A 101 -5.79 -2.16 -10.01
CA ALA A 101 -4.81 -1.75 -11.02
C ALA A 101 -3.51 -1.20 -10.39
N ASP A 102 -3.63 -0.46 -9.30
CA ASP A 102 -2.52 0.03 -8.46
C ASP A 102 -1.73 -1.13 -7.84
N TYR A 103 -2.43 -2.11 -7.30
CA TYR A 103 -1.84 -3.33 -6.75
C TYR A 103 -1.06 -4.11 -7.81
N GLU A 104 -1.63 -4.29 -9.00
CA GLU A 104 -0.96 -4.96 -10.12
C GLU A 104 0.33 -4.24 -10.53
N HIS A 105 0.26 -2.91 -10.66
CA HIS A 105 1.40 -2.08 -11.01
C HIS A 105 2.50 -2.16 -9.94
N PHE A 106 2.14 -2.10 -8.65
CA PHE A 106 3.09 -2.23 -7.55
C PHE A 106 3.80 -3.60 -7.57
N LEU A 107 3.06 -4.70 -7.82
CA LEU A 107 3.64 -6.03 -7.94
C LEU A 107 4.58 -6.13 -9.15
N TRP A 108 4.24 -5.51 -10.27
CA TRP A 108 5.14 -5.40 -11.41
C TRP A 108 6.44 -4.67 -11.03
N CYS A 109 6.35 -3.55 -10.35
CA CYS A 109 7.52 -2.82 -9.85
C CYS A 109 8.41 -3.70 -8.97
N TYR A 110 7.82 -4.49 -8.07
CA TYR A 110 8.56 -5.37 -7.17
C TYR A 110 9.15 -6.60 -7.89
N TYR A 111 8.31 -7.34 -8.63
CA TYR A 111 8.69 -8.65 -9.18
C TYR A 111 9.42 -8.57 -10.52
N ARG A 112 9.14 -7.59 -11.36
CA ARG A 112 9.68 -7.47 -12.73
C ARG A 112 10.72 -6.36 -12.83
N ALA A 113 10.36 -5.14 -12.51
CA ALA A 113 11.27 -4.00 -12.54
C ALA A 113 12.36 -4.07 -11.46
N LYS A 114 12.14 -4.85 -10.38
CA LYS A 114 13.06 -4.90 -9.22
C LYS A 114 13.34 -3.51 -8.64
N ALA A 115 12.32 -2.66 -8.68
CA ALA A 115 12.44 -1.29 -8.23
C ALA A 115 12.84 -1.22 -6.75
N PRO A 116 13.82 -0.40 -6.37
CA PRO A 116 14.12 -0.12 -4.97
C PRO A 116 12.89 0.48 -4.29
N MET A 117 12.58 0.01 -3.07
CA MET A 117 11.43 0.47 -2.29
C MET A 117 11.92 0.96 -0.94
N GLN A 118 11.67 2.23 -0.63
CA GLN A 118 12.16 2.89 0.58
C GLN A 118 11.01 3.41 1.43
N TYR A 119 11.01 3.02 2.69
CA TYR A 119 10.04 3.51 3.67
C TYR A 119 10.47 4.87 4.20
N LEU A 120 9.58 5.84 4.12
CA LEU A 120 9.83 7.22 4.53
C LEU A 120 9.81 7.43 6.06
N GLY A 121 9.13 6.53 6.81
CA GLY A 121 8.96 6.69 8.25
C GLY A 121 7.98 7.78 8.67
N LEU A 122 7.21 8.34 7.72
CA LEU A 122 6.23 9.39 7.97
C LEU A 122 4.84 9.04 7.44
N THR A 123 3.81 9.71 7.95
CA THR A 123 2.44 9.62 7.42
C THR A 123 2.33 10.56 6.24
N VAL A 124 2.02 10.03 5.05
CA VAL A 124 2.00 10.80 3.79
C VAL A 124 0.61 11.34 3.49
N SER A 125 -0.41 10.51 3.59
CA SER A 125 -1.76 10.87 3.17
C SER A 125 -2.80 10.65 4.26
N SER A 126 -3.86 11.45 4.18
CA SER A 126 -5.12 11.23 4.88
C SER A 126 -6.14 10.69 3.89
N TYR A 127 -6.64 9.48 4.16
CA TYR A 127 -7.62 8.77 3.36
C TYR A 127 -9.02 8.91 3.94
N GLU A 128 -9.96 9.46 3.17
CA GLU A 128 -11.32 9.72 3.64
C GLU A 128 -12.11 8.42 3.89
N GLY A 129 -11.92 7.40 3.07
CA GLY A 129 -12.66 6.14 3.14
C GLY A 129 -14.01 6.19 2.43
N GLY A 130 -14.68 5.03 2.33
CA GLY A 130 -16.02 4.94 1.70
C GLY A 130 -16.01 4.98 0.18
N GLY A 131 -14.84 4.88 -0.45
CA GLY A 131 -14.70 4.96 -1.89
C GLY A 131 -15.26 3.75 -2.66
N TYR A 132 -15.16 3.84 -3.98
CA TYR A 132 -15.67 2.83 -4.94
C TYR A 132 -15.25 1.39 -4.63
N SER A 133 -14.05 1.18 -4.12
CA SER A 133 -13.51 -0.16 -3.80
C SER A 133 -14.20 -0.86 -2.62
N GLU A 134 -14.88 -0.12 -1.75
CA GLU A 134 -15.46 -0.65 -0.50
C GLU A 134 -16.91 -1.19 -0.65
N THR A 135 -17.54 -1.08 -1.81
CA THR A 135 -18.88 -1.64 -2.02
C THR A 135 -18.84 -3.17 -2.01
N LYS A 136 -19.94 -3.83 -1.59
CA LYS A 136 -20.01 -5.31 -1.51
C LYS A 136 -19.68 -6.01 -2.83
N GLU A 137 -20.11 -5.45 -3.95
CA GLU A 137 -19.83 -5.97 -5.27
C GLU A 137 -18.33 -5.84 -5.60
N ASN A 138 -17.76 -4.67 -5.33
CA ASN A 138 -16.35 -4.38 -5.60
C ASN A 138 -15.41 -5.17 -4.67
N LEU A 139 -15.81 -5.52 -3.46
CA LEU A 139 -15.05 -6.42 -2.60
C LEU A 139 -14.90 -7.83 -3.21
N LYS A 140 -15.98 -8.39 -3.80
CA LYS A 140 -15.89 -9.68 -4.50
C LYS A 140 -14.97 -9.59 -5.72
N ARG A 141 -15.10 -8.52 -6.51
CA ARG A 141 -14.25 -8.27 -7.66
C ARG A 141 -12.78 -8.07 -7.23
N SER A 142 -12.54 -7.29 -6.20
CA SER A 142 -11.22 -7.08 -5.60
C SER A 142 -10.55 -8.40 -5.21
N ALA A 143 -11.30 -9.33 -4.60
CA ALA A 143 -10.78 -10.65 -4.24
C ALA A 143 -10.42 -11.50 -5.48
N ALA A 144 -11.23 -11.45 -6.53
CA ALA A 144 -10.97 -12.15 -7.79
C ALA A 144 -9.73 -11.57 -8.50
N GLU A 145 -9.63 -10.24 -8.61
CA GLU A 145 -8.48 -9.54 -9.18
C GLU A 145 -7.22 -9.83 -8.38
N HIS A 146 -7.28 -9.82 -7.05
CA HIS A 146 -6.14 -10.19 -6.19
C HIS A 146 -5.62 -11.61 -6.46
N LYS A 147 -6.54 -12.58 -6.60
CA LYS A 147 -6.16 -13.97 -6.90
C LYS A 147 -5.48 -14.08 -8.27
N GLU A 148 -6.00 -13.40 -9.28
CA GLU A 148 -5.42 -13.38 -10.63
C GLU A 148 -4.04 -12.72 -10.64
N ILE A 149 -3.92 -11.52 -10.02
CA ILE A 149 -2.68 -10.76 -9.99
C ILE A 149 -1.59 -11.51 -9.22
N THR A 150 -1.91 -12.09 -8.07
CA THR A 150 -0.91 -12.87 -7.31
C THR A 150 -0.44 -14.09 -8.10
N ALA A 151 -1.33 -14.78 -8.81
CA ALA A 151 -0.96 -15.90 -9.68
C ALA A 151 -0.10 -15.47 -10.90
N LYS A 152 -0.23 -14.23 -11.37
CA LYS A 152 0.59 -13.65 -12.45
C LYS A 152 2.05 -13.41 -12.05
N TYR A 153 2.30 -13.04 -10.78
CA TYR A 153 3.62 -12.61 -10.32
C TYR A 153 4.33 -13.60 -9.40
N MET A 154 3.59 -14.44 -8.69
CA MET A 154 4.13 -15.35 -7.67
C MET A 154 4.07 -16.80 -8.17
N ASN A 155 5.09 -17.57 -7.86
CA ASN A 155 5.09 -18.99 -8.19
C ASN A 155 4.17 -19.81 -7.25
N PRO A 156 3.75 -21.02 -7.64
CA PRO A 156 2.84 -21.83 -6.83
C PRO A 156 3.34 -22.14 -5.41
N GLY A 157 4.66 -22.31 -5.23
CA GLY A 157 5.27 -22.57 -3.92
C GLY A 157 5.19 -21.35 -2.99
N GLU A 158 5.42 -20.14 -3.52
CA GLU A 158 5.22 -18.89 -2.78
C GLU A 158 3.77 -18.73 -2.36
N LEU A 159 2.83 -18.94 -3.29
CA LEU A 159 1.39 -18.83 -3.01
C LEU A 159 0.95 -19.82 -1.92
N PHE A 160 1.42 -21.07 -1.99
CA PHE A 160 1.14 -22.08 -0.98
C PHE A 160 1.67 -21.66 0.40
N ARG A 161 2.95 -21.25 0.46
CA ARG A 161 3.59 -20.77 1.70
C ARG A 161 2.86 -19.60 2.31
N TYR A 162 2.50 -18.59 1.51
CA TYR A 162 1.82 -17.40 2.01
C TYR A 162 0.40 -17.70 2.49
N ARG A 163 -0.34 -18.58 1.81
CA ARG A 163 -1.64 -19.07 2.27
C ARG A 163 -1.53 -19.81 3.58
N ALA A 164 -0.54 -20.68 3.73
CA ALA A 164 -0.30 -21.40 4.98
C ALA A 164 0.01 -20.42 6.13
N VAL A 165 0.88 -19.42 5.91
CA VAL A 165 1.16 -18.39 6.92
C VAL A 165 -0.10 -17.61 7.28
N MET A 166 -0.91 -17.22 6.31
CA MET A 166 -2.18 -16.50 6.57
C MET A 166 -3.15 -17.34 7.39
N ALA A 167 -3.25 -18.64 7.10
CA ALA A 167 -4.11 -19.57 7.85
C ALA A 167 -3.60 -19.77 9.29
N LEU A 168 -2.31 -20.03 9.46
CA LEU A 168 -1.68 -20.27 10.78
C LEU A 168 -1.70 -19.03 11.69
N THR A 169 -1.63 -17.84 11.11
CA THR A 169 -1.63 -16.57 11.87
C THR A 169 -3.03 -16.04 12.14
N PHE A 170 -4.08 -16.75 11.73
CA PHE A 170 -5.47 -16.29 11.83
C PHE A 170 -5.66 -14.86 11.27
N ALA A 171 -4.87 -14.49 10.28
CA ALA A 171 -4.86 -13.12 9.75
C ALA A 171 -6.25 -12.63 9.29
N PRO A 172 -7.09 -13.42 8.61
CA PRO A 172 -8.44 -13.00 8.25
C PRO A 172 -9.32 -12.67 9.45
N LEU A 173 -9.23 -13.46 10.53
CA LEU A 173 -9.97 -13.22 11.77
C LEU A 173 -9.49 -11.96 12.48
N ARG A 174 -8.18 -11.75 12.52
CA ARG A 174 -7.58 -10.53 13.09
C ARG A 174 -7.99 -9.28 12.33
N THR A 175 -8.04 -9.33 11.00
CA THR A 175 -8.48 -8.22 10.16
C THR A 175 -9.98 -7.93 10.40
N ALA A 176 -10.82 -8.96 10.41
CA ALA A 176 -12.24 -8.81 10.70
C ALA A 176 -12.51 -8.22 12.10
N LEU A 177 -11.72 -8.61 13.11
CA LEU A 177 -11.80 -8.02 14.46
C LEU A 177 -11.32 -6.56 14.50
N ALA A 178 -10.25 -6.22 13.76
CA ALA A 178 -9.74 -4.86 13.68
C ALA A 178 -10.69 -3.89 12.95
N GLU A 179 -11.41 -4.38 11.94
CA GLU A 179 -12.39 -3.61 11.15
C GLU A 179 -13.77 -3.53 11.82
N SER A 180 -14.03 -4.35 12.84
CA SER A 180 -15.31 -4.36 13.57
C SER A 180 -15.42 -3.14 14.46
N LYS A 181 -16.50 -2.32 14.28
CA LYS A 181 -16.79 -1.15 15.08
C LYS A 181 -16.86 -1.42 16.61
N HIS A 182 -17.21 -2.66 17.00
CA HIS A 182 -17.34 -3.05 18.41
C HIS A 182 -16.05 -3.57 19.04
N PHE A 183 -15.13 -4.10 18.24
CA PHE A 183 -13.92 -4.76 18.72
C PHE A 183 -12.62 -4.01 18.39
N SER A 184 -12.66 -3.01 17.51
CA SER A 184 -11.46 -2.29 17.05
C SER A 184 -10.69 -1.62 18.21
N ALA A 185 -11.37 -0.93 19.11
CA ALA A 185 -10.74 -0.26 20.26
C ALA A 185 -10.11 -1.26 21.24
N MET A 186 -10.78 -2.37 21.51
CA MET A 186 -10.28 -3.44 22.38
C MET A 186 -9.09 -4.18 21.72
N TYR A 187 -9.19 -4.46 20.42
CA TYR A 187 -8.13 -5.10 19.65
C TYR A 187 -6.88 -4.23 19.60
N GLN A 188 -7.02 -2.92 19.33
CA GLN A 188 -5.89 -1.98 19.33
C GLN A 188 -5.22 -1.90 20.70
N LYS A 189 -5.99 -1.88 21.79
CA LYS A 189 -5.47 -1.89 23.16
C LYS A 189 -4.72 -3.18 23.52
N LEU A 190 -5.17 -4.32 23.01
CA LEU A 190 -4.48 -5.61 23.14
C LEU A 190 -3.19 -5.66 22.33
N MET A 191 -3.23 -5.18 21.10
CA MET A 191 -2.07 -5.16 20.20
C MET A 191 -1.01 -4.16 20.65
N SER A 192 -1.38 -2.97 21.16
CA SER A 192 -0.43 -2.02 21.74
C SER A 192 0.27 -2.58 22.96
N LYS A 193 -0.44 -3.34 23.83
CA LYS A 193 0.17 -4.06 24.95
C LYS A 193 1.10 -5.19 24.51
N ALA A 194 0.74 -5.93 23.46
CA ALA A 194 1.54 -7.06 22.97
C ALA A 194 2.80 -6.63 22.23
N TYR A 195 2.74 -5.54 21.45
CA TYR A 195 3.84 -5.05 20.62
C TYR A 195 4.58 -3.86 21.21
N GLY A 196 3.95 -3.05 22.07
CA GLY A 196 4.58 -1.94 22.78
C GLY A 196 5.69 -2.35 23.77
N ARG A 197 5.69 -3.60 24.22
CA ARG A 197 6.76 -4.15 25.08
C ARG A 197 8.09 -4.44 24.36
N LYS A 198 8.17 -4.31 23.04
CA LYS A 198 9.39 -4.59 22.27
C LYS A 198 10.23 -3.37 21.89
N GLN A 199 9.80 -2.16 22.25
CA GLN A 199 10.54 -0.93 21.95
C GLN A 199 11.31 -0.34 23.17
N GLU A 200 11.25 -0.98 24.33
CA GLU A 200 12.00 -0.57 25.54
C GLU A 200 13.06 -1.61 25.95
N LYS A 201 13.85 -2.12 24.98
CA LYS A 201 15.10 -2.81 25.31
C LYS A 201 16.14 -2.57 24.24
#